data_21c8de479878259f2f021a975f8f1096
#
_entry.id   21c8de479878259f2f021a975f8f1096
#
_cell.length_a   1.000
_cell.length_b   1.000
_cell.length_c   1.000
_cell.angle_alpha   90.00
_cell.angle_beta   90.00
_cell.angle_gamma   90.00
#
_symmetry.space_group_name_H-M   'P 1'
#
loop_
_entity.id
_entity.type
_entity.pdbx_description
1 polymer ?
#
loop_
_entity_poly.entity_id
_entity_poly.type
_entity_poly.pdbx_seq_one_letter_code
_entity_poly.pdbx_strand_id
1 'polypeptide(L)'
;RDRYIYTSRTDSLGIIQDNLRRKNVFCNIKENRGRDISTLLVETKSYIGNYRYICFLHDKETNHEYLREEVEIWKYSLWENTIANKHYVNNVLKVLRKNDDLGLLVPPAPYGDFYTKWYSNSAWDNDYEQTIALAKKMQLTCDISRDKPVFTLGTVFWAKTDALKKLFEHGWKYEDFPEEPLPIDGTISHAIERVLGYVAQDAGYKTGVIMTDKIAAQLLVRVQSDMRVMYEQLQRREQVLNLHQIKNLDWREQQIREFCENHKHVYIYGAGVYGKNMAEYLVNHRYDFAGYVVTDTEGKINKIEGKDVKSVCDLQGLEDIGIIISVNYPYKEEIENVLKEMSIRDYIYGY
;
A
#
# COMPACT_ATOMS: atom_id res chain seq x y z
N ARG A 1 -6.06 14.97 33.43
CA ARG A 1 -5.28 14.84 32.17
C ARG A 1 -4.26 15.93 32.14
N ASP A 2 -2.99 15.59 32.31
CA ASP A 2 -1.89 16.51 32.24
C ASP A 2 -1.49 16.71 30.77
N ARG A 3 -0.97 17.89 30.47
CA ARG A 3 -0.51 18.25 29.12
C ARG A 3 0.88 18.85 29.28
N TYR A 4 1.80 18.26 28.56
CA TYR A 4 3.18 18.71 28.47
C TYR A 4 3.42 19.25 27.06
N ILE A 5 3.86 20.49 26.98
CA ILE A 5 4.11 21.19 25.72
C ILE A 5 5.58 21.58 25.72
N TYR A 6 6.25 21.18 24.65
CA TYR A 6 7.66 21.49 24.43
C TYR A 6 7.84 22.27 23.14
N THR A 7 8.68 23.26 23.18
CA THR A 7 9.09 24.02 21.98
C THR A 7 10.59 24.33 22.07
N SER A 8 11.27 24.41 20.94
CA SER A 8 12.64 24.90 20.86
C SER A 8 12.71 26.42 20.66
N ARG A 9 11.56 27.11 20.57
CA ARG A 9 11.45 28.54 20.27
C ARG A 9 10.94 29.28 21.48
N THR A 10 11.75 30.21 21.96
CA THR A 10 11.41 31.03 23.15
C THR A 10 10.25 32.01 22.93
N ASP A 11 10.11 32.55 21.72
CA ASP A 11 9.00 33.39 21.30
C ASP A 11 7.65 32.65 21.39
N SER A 12 7.65 31.39 20.89
CA SER A 12 6.47 30.52 20.95
C SER A 12 6.07 30.15 22.37
N LEU A 13 7.02 29.94 23.25
CA LEU A 13 6.74 29.62 24.67
C LEU A 13 5.88 30.65 25.33
N GLY A 14 6.21 31.95 25.19
CA GLY A 14 5.44 33.05 25.77
C GLY A 14 4.00 33.05 25.27
N ILE A 15 3.80 32.92 23.96
CA ILE A 15 2.46 32.84 23.33
C ILE A 15 1.66 31.65 23.90
N ILE A 16 2.29 30.49 24.03
CA ILE A 16 1.64 29.28 24.55
C ILE A 16 1.23 29.47 26.00
N GLN A 17 2.11 29.98 26.84
CA GLN A 17 1.85 30.23 28.28
C GLN A 17 0.73 31.23 28.49
N ASP A 18 0.68 32.30 27.70
CA ASP A 18 -0.37 33.33 27.79
C ASP A 18 -1.76 32.80 27.39
N ASN A 19 -1.82 31.91 26.41
CA ASN A 19 -3.07 31.36 25.90
C ASN A 19 -3.56 30.13 26.67
N LEU A 20 -2.69 29.41 27.39
CA LEU A 20 -3.00 28.12 28.03
C LEU A 20 -2.83 28.15 29.56
N ARG A 21 -3.27 29.19 30.23
CA ARG A 21 -3.23 29.32 31.71
C ARG A 21 -4.18 28.33 32.39
N ARG A 22 -3.78 27.05 32.49
CA ARG A 22 -4.56 26.00 33.16
C ARG A 22 -3.65 25.22 34.11
N LYS A 23 -4.21 24.73 35.24
CA LYS A 23 -3.47 24.03 36.32
C LYS A 23 -2.71 22.77 35.85
N ASN A 24 -3.12 22.14 34.73
CA ASN A 24 -2.57 20.87 34.26
C ASN A 24 -1.88 21.03 32.88
N VAL A 25 -1.30 22.19 32.61
CA VAL A 25 -0.52 22.47 31.41
C VAL A 25 0.88 22.90 31.83
N PHE A 26 1.86 22.14 31.38
CA PHE A 26 3.28 22.36 31.68
C PHE A 26 3.97 22.68 30.34
N CYS A 27 4.58 23.85 30.25
CA CYS A 27 5.23 24.35 29.06
C CYS A 27 6.72 24.52 29.32
N ASN A 28 7.55 23.90 28.47
CA ASN A 28 9.00 23.88 28.63
C ASN A 28 9.72 24.20 27.32
N ILE A 29 10.93 24.73 27.42
CA ILE A 29 11.87 24.80 26.32
C ILE A 29 12.65 23.49 26.27
N LYS A 30 12.90 23.01 25.04
CA LYS A 30 13.78 21.89 24.78
C LYS A 30 14.93 22.28 23.85
N GLU A 31 15.95 21.48 23.80
CA GLU A 31 17.01 21.58 22.79
C GLU A 31 16.47 21.39 21.38
N ASN A 32 16.93 22.20 20.41
CA ASN A 32 16.56 22.07 19.01
C ASN A 32 17.36 20.95 18.33
N ARG A 33 17.13 19.72 18.77
CA ARG A 33 17.78 18.52 18.27
C ARG A 33 16.81 17.34 18.33
N GLY A 34 16.79 16.50 17.28
CA GLY A 34 15.94 15.31 17.21
C GLY A 34 14.44 15.60 17.09
N ARG A 35 14.05 16.79 16.67
CA ARG A 35 12.65 17.21 16.39
C ARG A 35 11.66 16.78 17.51
N ASP A 36 10.52 16.24 17.11
CA ASP A 36 9.45 15.71 17.97
C ASP A 36 9.86 14.45 18.74
N ILE A 37 10.67 13.60 18.13
CA ILE A 37 11.12 12.32 18.72
C ILE A 37 11.94 12.54 19.99
N SER A 38 12.84 13.53 20.02
CA SER A 38 13.59 13.84 21.23
C SER A 38 12.69 14.36 22.36
N THR A 39 11.61 15.07 22.02
CA THR A 39 10.57 15.43 23.00
C THR A 39 9.99 14.18 23.64
N LEU A 40 9.57 13.22 22.80
CA LEU A 40 8.96 11.98 23.27
C LEU A 40 9.91 11.15 24.14
N LEU A 41 11.18 11.07 23.79
CA LEU A 41 12.10 10.07 24.35
C LEU A 41 13.10 10.62 25.34
N VAL A 42 13.44 11.91 25.27
CA VAL A 42 14.40 12.55 26.18
C VAL A 42 13.67 13.36 27.23
N GLU A 43 12.81 14.30 26.80
CA GLU A 43 12.14 15.22 27.72
C GLU A 43 11.12 14.54 28.62
N THR A 44 10.37 13.56 28.09
CA THR A 44 9.31 12.91 28.89
C THR A 44 9.83 11.79 29.78
N LYS A 45 11.09 11.38 29.63
CA LYS A 45 11.70 10.20 30.28
C LYS A 45 11.44 10.10 31.80
N SER A 46 11.49 11.22 32.50
CA SER A 46 11.36 11.24 33.96
C SER A 46 9.94 11.01 34.47
N TYR A 47 8.92 11.17 33.63
CA TYR A 47 7.52 11.11 34.08
C TYR A 47 6.58 10.29 33.19
N ILE A 48 6.97 9.90 31.97
CA ILE A 48 6.09 9.19 31.04
C ILE A 48 5.57 7.87 31.63
N GLY A 49 6.40 7.17 32.40
CA GLY A 49 6.04 5.93 33.09
C GLY A 49 4.97 6.10 34.18
N ASN A 50 4.67 7.32 34.61
CA ASN A 50 3.61 7.58 35.60
C ASN A 50 2.20 7.53 34.98
N TYR A 51 2.10 7.45 33.67
CA TYR A 51 0.83 7.45 32.92
C TYR A 51 0.56 6.09 32.28
N ARG A 52 -0.64 5.58 32.49
CA ARG A 52 -1.10 4.34 31.82
C ARG A 52 -1.40 4.54 30.34
N TYR A 53 -1.87 5.72 29.97
CA TYR A 53 -2.22 6.09 28.59
C TYR A 53 -1.57 7.42 28.26
N ILE A 54 -0.97 7.47 27.10
CA ILE A 54 -0.35 8.67 26.54
C ILE A 54 -0.98 9.00 25.19
N CYS A 55 -1.00 10.28 24.87
CA CYS A 55 -1.28 10.79 23.53
C CYS A 55 -0.10 11.66 23.13
N PHE A 56 0.54 11.34 22.04
CA PHE A 56 1.64 12.13 21.51
C PHE A 56 1.21 12.83 20.22
N LEU A 57 1.51 14.12 20.14
CA LEU A 57 1.20 15.01 19.03
C LEU A 57 2.36 15.97 18.84
N HIS A 58 2.60 16.35 17.60
CA HIS A 58 3.55 17.43 17.30
C HIS A 58 3.03 18.31 16.16
N ASP A 59 3.59 19.48 16.02
CA ASP A 59 3.39 20.33 14.86
C ASP A 59 4.27 19.84 13.72
N LYS A 60 3.66 19.59 12.56
CA LYS A 60 4.36 19.11 11.38
C LYS A 60 4.59 20.27 10.43
N GLU A 61 5.86 20.57 10.18
CA GLU A 61 6.28 21.63 9.29
C GLU A 61 7.20 21.08 8.18
N THR A 62 7.31 21.80 7.08
CA THR A 62 8.26 21.51 6.01
C THR A 62 8.94 22.79 5.52
N ASN A 63 10.22 22.68 5.21
CA ASN A 63 10.99 23.75 4.58
C ASN A 63 10.83 23.76 3.05
N HIS A 64 10.16 22.77 2.49
CA HIS A 64 9.92 22.63 1.05
C HIS A 64 8.59 23.28 0.68
N GLU A 65 8.64 24.42 -0.02
CA GLU A 65 7.46 25.19 -0.37
C GLU A 65 6.45 24.39 -1.20
N TYR A 66 6.94 23.55 -2.10
CA TYR A 66 6.12 22.69 -2.96
C TYR A 66 5.39 21.56 -2.22
N LEU A 67 5.75 21.26 -0.95
CA LEU A 67 5.07 20.27 -0.11
C LEU A 67 4.21 20.91 1.00
N ARG A 68 4.12 22.24 1.04
CA ARG A 68 3.47 22.92 2.17
C ARG A 68 2.00 22.56 2.30
N GLU A 69 1.28 22.55 1.18
CA GLU A 69 -0.15 22.25 1.19
C GLU A 69 -0.41 20.80 1.61
N GLU A 70 0.33 19.85 1.08
CA GLU A 70 0.21 18.43 1.43
C GLU A 70 0.53 18.18 2.90
N VAL A 71 1.56 18.84 3.42
CA VAL A 71 1.93 18.72 4.83
C VAL A 71 0.85 19.32 5.74
N GLU A 72 0.23 20.43 5.38
CA GLU A 72 -0.88 21.02 6.13
C GLU A 72 -2.12 20.10 6.11
N ILE A 73 -2.46 19.53 4.97
CA ILE A 73 -3.55 18.54 4.85
C ILE A 73 -3.25 17.31 5.72
N TRP A 74 -2.03 16.82 5.67
CA TRP A 74 -1.62 15.68 6.50
C TRP A 74 -1.65 16.02 8.00
N LYS A 75 -1.10 17.15 8.39
CA LYS A 75 -1.17 17.66 9.77
C LYS A 75 -2.60 17.75 10.27
N TYR A 76 -3.50 18.32 9.46
CA TYR A 76 -4.92 18.36 9.79
C TYR A 76 -5.49 16.94 10.01
N SER A 77 -5.21 16.01 9.10
CA SER A 77 -5.66 14.61 9.22
C SER A 77 -5.13 13.93 10.49
N LEU A 78 -3.85 14.12 10.83
CA LEU A 78 -3.25 13.59 12.05
C LEU A 78 -3.96 14.09 13.31
N TRP A 79 -4.20 15.38 13.40
CA TRP A 79 -4.83 16.00 14.57
C TRP A 79 -6.31 15.68 14.67
N GLU A 80 -7.04 15.74 13.56
CA GLU A 80 -8.47 15.39 13.50
C GLU A 80 -8.68 13.94 13.96
N ASN A 81 -7.85 13.01 13.49
CA ASN A 81 -7.96 11.59 13.85
C ASN A 81 -7.39 11.26 15.23
N THR A 82 -6.77 12.21 15.93
CA THR A 82 -6.20 11.96 17.26
C THR A 82 -6.96 12.67 18.35
N ILE A 83 -7.34 13.93 18.17
CA ILE A 83 -7.93 14.77 19.22
C ILE A 83 -9.16 15.57 18.81
N ALA A 84 -9.78 15.29 17.66
CA ALA A 84 -10.90 16.03 17.06
C ALA A 84 -11.76 16.82 18.06
N ASN A 85 -12.26 16.15 19.10
CA ASN A 85 -13.05 16.74 20.16
C ASN A 85 -13.06 15.87 21.43
N LYS A 86 -13.65 16.38 22.51
CA LYS A 86 -13.73 15.71 23.81
C LYS A 86 -14.44 14.34 23.74
N HIS A 87 -15.48 14.21 22.94
CA HIS A 87 -16.21 12.94 22.79
C HIS A 87 -15.36 11.90 22.09
N TYR A 88 -14.70 12.28 21.02
CA TYR A 88 -13.77 11.43 20.28
C TYR A 88 -12.63 10.92 21.19
N VAL A 89 -11.96 11.81 21.90
CA VAL A 89 -10.90 11.44 22.86
C VAL A 89 -11.41 10.50 23.96
N ASN A 90 -12.65 10.68 24.44
CA ASN A 90 -13.23 9.76 25.40
C ASN A 90 -13.51 8.38 24.77
N ASN A 91 -13.91 8.32 23.52
CA ASN A 91 -14.13 7.05 22.83
C ASN A 91 -12.81 6.32 22.59
N VAL A 92 -11.76 7.00 22.16
CA VAL A 92 -10.40 6.43 22.01
C VAL A 92 -9.95 5.81 23.34
N LEU A 93 -10.08 6.54 24.45
CA LEU A 93 -9.73 6.01 25.77
C LEU A 93 -10.61 4.84 26.21
N LYS A 94 -11.91 4.79 25.83
CA LYS A 94 -12.77 3.63 26.07
C LYS A 94 -12.30 2.42 25.28
N VAL A 95 -11.90 2.61 24.03
CA VAL A 95 -11.37 1.53 23.18
C VAL A 95 -10.12 0.92 23.79
N LEU A 96 -9.14 1.75 24.18
CA LEU A 96 -7.91 1.28 24.86
C LEU A 96 -8.17 0.57 26.18
N ARG A 97 -9.19 0.97 26.94
CA ARG A 97 -9.55 0.35 28.20
C ARG A 97 -10.27 -0.99 28.06
N LYS A 98 -11.07 -1.14 27.01
CA LYS A 98 -11.88 -2.33 26.79
C LYS A 98 -11.14 -3.44 26.05
N ASN A 99 -10.02 -3.12 25.39
CA ASN A 99 -9.23 -4.06 24.61
C ASN A 99 -7.84 -4.18 25.23
N ASP A 100 -7.64 -5.23 26.02
CA ASP A 100 -6.38 -5.41 26.75
C ASP A 100 -5.20 -5.67 25.82
N ASP A 101 -5.43 -6.29 24.67
CA ASP A 101 -4.43 -6.59 23.64
C ASP A 101 -4.12 -5.41 22.70
N LEU A 102 -4.87 -4.31 22.78
CA LEU A 102 -4.64 -3.12 21.94
C LEU A 102 -3.75 -2.11 22.68
N GLY A 103 -2.52 -1.92 22.20
CA GLY A 103 -1.51 -1.09 22.85
C GLY A 103 -1.22 0.23 22.17
N LEU A 104 -1.38 0.30 20.84
CA LEU A 104 -1.06 1.48 20.04
C LEU A 104 -2.21 1.80 19.09
N LEU A 105 -2.58 3.05 19.00
CA LEU A 105 -3.59 3.57 18.08
C LEU A 105 -3.02 4.74 17.30
N VAL A 106 -3.04 4.64 15.98
CA VAL A 106 -2.47 5.63 15.07
C VAL A 106 -3.52 6.17 14.10
N PRO A 107 -3.40 7.42 13.63
CA PRO A 107 -4.16 7.91 12.48
C PRO A 107 -3.91 7.04 11.24
N PRO A 108 -4.81 7.05 10.24
CA PRO A 108 -4.56 6.38 8.98
C PRO A 108 -3.33 6.99 8.29
N ALA A 109 -2.62 6.16 7.52
CA ALA A 109 -1.55 6.64 6.66
C ALA A 109 -2.07 7.72 5.69
N PRO A 110 -1.25 8.71 5.32
CA PRO A 110 -1.67 9.72 4.37
C PRO A 110 -2.02 9.07 3.04
N TYR A 111 -3.11 9.53 2.44
CA TYR A 111 -3.62 9.04 1.17
C TYR A 111 -3.62 10.15 0.12
N GLY A 112 -3.06 9.88 -1.05
CA GLY A 112 -2.99 10.82 -2.17
C GLY A 112 -1.83 10.48 -3.10
N ASP A 113 -1.74 11.13 -4.25
CA ASP A 113 -0.80 10.81 -5.33
C ASP A 113 0.65 10.72 -4.87
N PHE A 114 1.06 11.64 -4.01
CA PHE A 114 2.41 11.66 -3.43
C PHE A 114 2.64 10.52 -2.41
N TYR A 115 1.58 10.10 -1.70
CA TYR A 115 1.69 9.14 -0.60
C TYR A 115 1.15 7.74 -0.93
N THR A 116 0.70 7.45 -2.15
CA THR A 116 0.17 6.13 -2.53
C THR A 116 1.21 5.01 -2.38
N LYS A 117 2.49 5.33 -2.56
CA LYS A 117 3.59 4.39 -2.32
C LYS A 117 3.66 3.84 -0.89
N TRP A 118 3.06 4.51 0.09
CA TRP A 118 3.12 4.18 1.52
C TRP A 118 2.35 2.91 1.90
N TYR A 119 1.68 2.27 0.97
CA TYR A 119 1.00 0.99 1.17
C TYR A 119 1.78 -0.22 0.65
N SER A 120 3.00 0.00 0.18
CA SER A 120 3.88 -1.04 -0.38
C SER A 120 5.21 -1.09 0.36
N ASN A 121 6.06 -2.07 0.01
CA ASN A 121 7.43 -2.16 0.50
C ASN A 121 8.28 -0.91 0.18
N SER A 122 7.88 -0.12 -0.83
CA SER A 122 8.53 1.15 -1.16
C SER A 122 8.36 2.22 -0.08
N ALA A 123 7.40 2.06 0.83
CA ALA A 123 7.20 2.98 1.96
C ALA A 123 8.32 2.93 3.02
N TRP A 124 9.20 1.95 2.96
CA TRP A 124 10.41 1.95 3.78
C TRP A 124 11.41 3.05 3.41
N ASP A 125 11.38 3.50 2.15
CA ASP A 125 12.41 4.38 1.60
C ASP A 125 13.83 3.89 1.98
N ASN A 126 14.64 4.68 2.68
CA ASN A 126 15.98 4.32 3.13
C ASN A 126 16.02 3.82 4.60
N ASP A 127 14.86 3.65 5.25
CA ASP A 127 14.79 3.43 6.70
C ASP A 127 14.79 1.96 7.12
N TYR A 128 14.63 1.01 6.19
CA TYR A 128 14.50 -0.40 6.54
C TYR A 128 15.69 -0.94 7.36
N GLU A 129 16.90 -0.77 6.84
CA GLU A 129 18.10 -1.31 7.47
C GLU A 129 18.39 -0.64 8.83
N GLN A 130 18.11 0.67 8.94
CA GLN A 130 18.24 1.40 10.21
C GLN A 130 17.17 0.95 11.22
N THR A 131 15.96 0.67 10.77
CA THR A 131 14.89 0.13 11.62
C THR A 131 15.26 -1.25 12.15
N ILE A 132 15.79 -2.13 11.30
CA ILE A 132 16.28 -3.46 11.72
C ILE A 132 17.44 -3.32 12.72
N ALA A 133 18.39 -2.43 12.47
CA ALA A 133 19.50 -2.18 13.38
C ALA A 133 19.01 -1.66 14.75
N LEU A 134 18.06 -0.74 14.75
CA LEU A 134 17.43 -0.23 15.97
C LEU A 134 16.66 -1.32 16.71
N ALA A 135 15.86 -2.12 16.02
CA ALA A 135 15.11 -3.23 16.60
C ALA A 135 16.04 -4.23 17.30
N LYS A 136 17.16 -4.60 16.66
CA LYS A 136 18.21 -5.45 17.26
C LYS A 136 18.81 -4.80 18.51
N LYS A 137 19.15 -3.51 18.46
CA LYS A 137 19.70 -2.76 19.59
C LYS A 137 18.72 -2.73 20.77
N MET A 138 17.41 -2.65 20.50
CA MET A 138 16.34 -2.71 21.48
C MET A 138 15.94 -4.14 21.89
N GLN A 139 16.58 -5.15 21.32
CA GLN A 139 16.29 -6.58 21.57
C GLN A 139 14.81 -6.91 21.29
N LEU A 140 14.26 -6.43 20.18
CA LEU A 140 12.94 -6.84 19.72
C LEU A 140 13.03 -8.26 19.13
N THR A 141 12.03 -9.07 19.43
CA THR A 141 11.95 -10.48 19.00
C THR A 141 10.90 -10.71 17.91
N CYS A 142 10.04 -9.72 17.65
CA CYS A 142 9.04 -9.80 16.61
C CYS A 142 9.67 -9.71 15.19
N ASP A 143 9.03 -10.34 14.22
CA ASP A 143 9.44 -10.28 12.82
C ASP A 143 9.10 -8.91 12.21
N ILE A 144 10.06 -8.34 11.49
CA ILE A 144 9.90 -7.08 10.75
C ILE A 144 9.96 -7.40 9.26
N SER A 145 8.79 -7.64 8.68
CA SER A 145 8.67 -7.98 7.26
C SER A 145 8.90 -6.77 6.37
N ARG A 146 9.74 -6.92 5.34
CA ARG A 146 9.95 -5.90 4.32
C ARG A 146 8.72 -5.74 3.42
N ASP A 147 8.03 -6.85 3.14
CA ASP A 147 6.91 -6.88 2.19
C ASP A 147 5.56 -6.56 2.84
N LYS A 148 5.46 -6.72 4.15
CA LYS A 148 4.23 -6.45 4.92
C LYS A 148 4.52 -5.53 6.09
N PRO A 149 4.91 -4.27 5.82
CA PRO A 149 5.28 -3.34 6.88
C PRO A 149 4.09 -2.92 7.74
N VAL A 150 4.34 -2.66 9.02
CA VAL A 150 3.41 -2.01 9.94
C VAL A 150 3.93 -0.60 10.17
N PHE A 151 3.31 0.39 9.58
CA PHE A 151 3.75 1.77 9.68
C PHE A 151 2.91 2.61 10.63
N THR A 152 3.61 3.44 11.39
CA THR A 152 3.07 4.42 12.33
C THR A 152 3.47 5.83 11.87
N LEU A 153 3.07 6.18 10.65
CA LEU A 153 3.54 7.39 9.98
C LEU A 153 3.09 8.66 10.67
N GLY A 154 4.02 9.62 10.77
CA GLY A 154 3.78 10.95 11.31
C GLY A 154 3.98 11.08 12.81
N THR A 155 4.38 10.02 13.51
CA THR A 155 4.68 10.03 14.96
C THR A 155 3.59 10.66 15.83
N VAL A 156 2.32 10.49 15.45
CA VAL A 156 1.15 10.96 16.21
C VAL A 156 0.31 9.75 16.60
N PHE A 157 0.08 9.55 17.89
CA PHE A 157 -0.55 8.32 18.36
C PHE A 157 -1.17 8.44 19.76
N TRP A 158 -2.01 7.46 20.09
CA TRP A 158 -2.37 7.07 21.45
C TRP A 158 -1.72 5.74 21.79
N ALA A 159 -1.19 5.60 23.00
CA ALA A 159 -0.60 4.34 23.43
C ALA A 159 -0.90 4.00 24.89
N LYS A 160 -0.91 2.71 25.20
CA LYS A 160 -0.59 2.24 26.54
C LYS A 160 0.92 2.38 26.73
N THR A 161 1.34 2.98 27.82
CA THR A 161 2.77 3.21 28.08
C THR A 161 3.55 1.89 28.09
N ASP A 162 2.96 0.83 28.63
CA ASP A 162 3.55 -0.51 28.66
C ASP A 162 3.82 -1.08 27.25
N ALA A 163 3.01 -0.71 26.25
CA ALA A 163 3.20 -1.15 24.87
C ALA A 163 4.49 -0.59 24.24
N LEU A 164 4.97 0.55 24.72
CA LEU A 164 6.18 1.20 24.22
C LEU A 164 7.31 1.21 25.26
N LYS A 165 7.23 0.36 26.27
CA LYS A 165 8.16 0.33 27.41
C LYS A 165 9.62 0.18 26.96
N LYS A 166 9.94 -0.77 26.08
CA LYS A 166 11.30 -0.96 25.56
C LYS A 166 11.86 0.30 24.88
N LEU A 167 11.02 1.06 24.19
CA LEU A 167 11.42 2.31 23.57
C LEU A 167 11.74 3.38 24.62
N PHE A 168 10.90 3.54 25.63
CA PHE A 168 11.11 4.56 26.69
C PHE A 168 12.28 4.21 27.60
N GLU A 169 12.53 2.94 27.88
CA GLU A 169 13.62 2.49 28.76
C GLU A 169 14.96 2.35 28.03
N HIS A 170 15.04 2.56 26.72
CA HIS A 170 16.27 2.45 25.94
C HIS A 170 17.38 3.41 26.36
N GLY A 171 17.04 4.46 27.07
CA GLY A 171 18.02 5.38 27.67
C GLY A 171 18.46 6.52 26.73
N TRP A 172 17.58 6.93 25.84
CA TRP A 172 17.81 8.01 24.87
C TRP A 172 18.37 9.29 25.50
N LYS A 173 19.25 9.94 24.71
CA LYS A 173 19.86 11.23 25.00
C LYS A 173 19.83 12.09 23.74
N TYR A 174 20.04 13.39 23.87
CA TYR A 174 20.10 14.31 22.74
C TYR A 174 21.22 13.94 21.75
N GLU A 175 22.34 13.43 22.23
CA GLU A 175 23.48 13.01 21.41
C GLU A 175 23.19 11.83 20.49
N ASP A 176 22.13 11.05 20.76
CA ASP A 176 21.69 9.96 19.89
C ASP A 176 21.03 10.49 18.60
N PHE A 177 20.66 11.77 18.57
CA PHE A 177 20.03 12.41 17.42
C PHE A 177 21.05 13.27 16.67
N PRO A 178 21.04 13.29 15.33
CA PRO A 178 21.88 14.19 14.56
C PRO A 178 21.47 15.65 14.78
N GLU A 179 22.40 16.56 14.50
CA GLU A 179 22.16 18.00 14.58
C GLU A 179 21.30 18.50 13.42
N GLU A 180 20.55 19.59 13.65
CA GLU A 180 19.78 20.24 12.58
C GLU A 180 20.71 21.07 11.65
N PRO A 181 20.41 21.19 10.35
CA PRO A 181 19.21 20.68 9.69
C PRO A 181 19.30 19.19 9.34
N LEU A 182 18.23 18.45 9.57
CA LEU A 182 18.16 17.03 9.24
C LEU A 182 17.85 16.80 7.74
N PRO A 183 18.34 15.70 7.14
CA PRO A 183 17.89 15.25 5.84
C PRO A 183 16.39 14.90 5.88
N ILE A 184 15.80 14.79 4.69
CA ILE A 184 14.36 14.49 4.54
C ILE A 184 14.04 13.10 5.08
N ASP A 185 14.97 12.14 4.94
CA ASP A 185 14.79 10.73 5.26
C ASP A 185 16.12 10.09 5.72
N GLY A 186 16.09 8.83 6.20
CA GLY A 186 17.30 8.08 6.54
C GLY A 186 17.94 8.47 7.87
N THR A 187 17.19 9.00 8.83
CA THR A 187 17.71 9.33 10.17
C THR A 187 17.20 8.38 11.24
N ILE A 188 17.85 8.39 12.41
CA ILE A 188 17.38 7.64 13.58
C ILE A 188 15.94 7.99 13.97
N SER A 189 15.50 9.24 13.75
CA SER A 189 14.13 9.67 14.01
C SER A 189 13.12 8.94 13.11
N HIS A 190 13.45 8.74 11.83
CA HIS A 190 12.62 7.96 10.90
C HIS A 190 12.60 6.48 11.28
N ALA A 191 13.74 5.89 11.66
CA ALA A 191 13.79 4.52 12.15
C ALA A 191 12.94 4.34 13.43
N ILE A 192 12.92 5.32 14.34
CA ILE A 192 12.08 5.31 15.54
C ILE A 192 10.59 5.38 15.13
N GLU A 193 10.23 6.23 14.19
CA GLU A 193 8.86 6.28 13.64
C GLU A 193 8.43 4.92 13.09
N ARG A 194 9.28 4.26 12.30
CA ARG A 194 8.98 2.95 11.70
C ARG A 194 8.90 1.81 12.72
N VAL A 195 9.66 1.89 13.81
CA VAL A 195 9.74 0.80 14.79
C VAL A 195 8.61 0.79 15.82
N LEU A 196 7.85 1.89 15.97
CA LEU A 196 6.82 2.05 17.02
C LEU A 196 5.82 0.89 17.07
N GLY A 197 5.26 0.50 15.91
CA GLY A 197 4.32 -0.62 15.81
C GLY A 197 4.93 -1.95 16.22
N TYR A 198 6.20 -2.16 15.91
CA TYR A 198 6.94 -3.38 16.24
C TYR A 198 7.31 -3.44 17.73
N VAL A 199 7.60 -2.31 18.35
CA VAL A 199 7.79 -2.25 19.81
C VAL A 199 6.52 -2.66 20.55
N ALA A 200 5.37 -2.17 20.09
CA ALA A 200 4.08 -2.57 20.65
C ALA A 200 3.80 -4.07 20.42
N GLN A 201 4.10 -4.59 19.24
CA GLN A 201 3.95 -5.99 18.89
C GLN A 201 4.86 -6.89 19.73
N ASP A 202 6.11 -6.52 19.92
CA ASP A 202 7.07 -7.24 20.76
C ASP A 202 6.65 -7.30 22.24
N ALA A 203 5.96 -6.26 22.72
CA ALA A 203 5.35 -6.22 24.05
C ALA A 203 4.01 -7.00 24.13
N GLY A 204 3.62 -7.72 23.07
CA GLY A 204 2.39 -8.52 23.01
C GLY A 204 1.11 -7.72 22.70
N TYR A 205 1.25 -6.49 22.23
CA TYR A 205 0.12 -5.63 21.89
C TYR A 205 -0.11 -5.54 20.37
N LYS A 206 -1.35 -5.26 20.01
CA LYS A 206 -1.76 -4.92 18.65
C LYS A 206 -1.70 -3.41 18.41
N THR A 207 -1.45 -3.03 17.17
CA THR A 207 -1.63 -1.66 16.68
C THR A 207 -2.95 -1.57 15.92
N GLY A 208 -3.74 -0.53 16.21
CA GLY A 208 -4.98 -0.23 15.52
C GLY A 208 -4.96 1.14 14.84
N VAL A 209 -5.79 1.31 13.82
CA VAL A 209 -6.00 2.60 13.15
C VAL A 209 -7.27 3.25 13.71
N ILE A 210 -7.18 4.54 14.03
CA ILE A 210 -8.31 5.36 14.48
C ILE A 210 -8.57 6.49 13.49
N MET A 211 -9.84 6.74 13.20
CA MET A 211 -10.24 7.88 12.38
C MET A 211 -11.61 8.41 12.77
N THR A 212 -11.88 9.67 12.46
CA THR A 212 -13.20 10.26 12.60
C THR A 212 -14.09 9.88 11.41
N ASP A 213 -15.42 9.90 11.61
CA ASP A 213 -16.38 9.68 10.54
C ASP A 213 -16.17 10.63 9.36
N LYS A 214 -15.75 11.86 9.65
CA LYS A 214 -15.44 12.88 8.64
C LYS A 214 -14.30 12.43 7.72
N ILE A 215 -13.19 12.00 8.30
CA ILE A 215 -12.03 11.53 7.50
C ILE A 215 -12.35 10.22 6.80
N ALA A 216 -13.07 9.31 7.46
CA ALA A 216 -13.50 8.05 6.84
C ALA A 216 -14.38 8.31 5.60
N ALA A 217 -15.32 9.26 5.68
CA ALA A 217 -16.15 9.64 4.54
C ALA A 217 -15.32 10.26 3.39
N GLN A 218 -14.38 11.14 3.71
CA GLN A 218 -13.48 11.73 2.70
C GLN A 218 -12.62 10.68 2.00
N LEU A 219 -12.04 9.75 2.76
CA LEU A 219 -11.24 8.66 2.21
C LEU A 219 -12.08 7.75 1.30
N LEU A 220 -13.31 7.40 1.71
CA LEU A 220 -14.22 6.58 0.91
C LEU A 220 -14.54 7.23 -0.44
N VAL A 221 -14.90 8.52 -0.44
CA VAL A 221 -15.18 9.27 -1.68
C VAL A 221 -13.96 9.31 -2.59
N ARG A 222 -12.78 9.53 -2.01
CA ARG A 222 -11.52 9.56 -2.78
C ARG A 222 -11.20 8.20 -3.40
N VAL A 223 -11.25 7.13 -2.62
CA VAL A 223 -11.05 5.77 -3.12
C VAL A 223 -12.01 5.43 -4.26
N GLN A 224 -13.29 5.79 -4.14
CA GLN A 224 -14.26 5.61 -5.22
C GLN A 224 -13.91 6.42 -6.48
N SER A 225 -13.43 7.66 -6.31
CA SER A 225 -12.97 8.47 -7.44
C SER A 225 -11.76 7.85 -8.15
N ASP A 226 -10.76 7.43 -7.38
CA ASP A 226 -9.54 6.82 -7.92
C ASP A 226 -9.86 5.49 -8.63
N MET A 227 -10.73 4.66 -8.05
CA MET A 227 -11.22 3.44 -8.70
C MET A 227 -11.91 3.73 -10.04
N ARG A 228 -12.73 4.79 -10.11
CA ARG A 228 -13.36 5.21 -11.36
C ARG A 228 -12.32 5.62 -12.40
N VAL A 229 -11.35 6.45 -12.02
CA VAL A 229 -10.27 6.88 -12.92
C VAL A 229 -9.45 5.69 -13.43
N MET A 230 -9.08 4.77 -12.53
CA MET A 230 -8.40 3.52 -12.91
C MET A 230 -9.23 2.70 -13.89
N TYR A 231 -10.52 2.55 -13.63
CA TYR A 231 -11.43 1.82 -14.52
C TYR A 231 -11.51 2.47 -15.91
N GLU A 232 -11.67 3.80 -15.97
CA GLU A 232 -11.68 4.56 -17.22
C GLU A 232 -10.35 4.43 -18.01
N GLN A 233 -9.21 4.41 -17.30
CA GLN A 233 -7.90 4.21 -17.91
C GLN A 233 -7.73 2.79 -18.46
N LEU A 234 -8.18 1.80 -17.71
CA LEU A 234 -8.19 0.41 -18.17
C LEU A 234 -9.08 0.24 -19.40
N GLN A 235 -10.28 0.84 -19.40
CA GLN A 235 -11.17 0.84 -20.57
C GLN A 235 -10.49 1.41 -21.81
N ARG A 236 -9.85 2.58 -21.69
CA ARG A 236 -9.17 3.24 -22.83
C ARG A 236 -8.01 2.40 -23.40
N ARG A 237 -7.42 1.51 -22.60
CA ARG A 237 -6.35 0.61 -23.04
C ARG A 237 -6.85 -0.70 -23.62
N GLU A 238 -8.16 -0.86 -23.84
CA GLU A 238 -8.79 -2.11 -24.28
C GLU A 238 -8.50 -3.32 -23.37
N GLN A 239 -8.01 -3.07 -22.16
CA GLN A 239 -7.71 -4.10 -21.15
C GLN A 239 -8.86 -4.22 -20.15
N VAL A 240 -10.11 -4.05 -20.58
CA VAL A 240 -11.24 -4.14 -19.67
C VAL A 240 -11.55 -5.59 -19.34
N LEU A 241 -11.14 -5.96 -18.16
CA LEU A 241 -11.83 -7.03 -17.44
C LEU A 241 -13.18 -6.45 -16.95
N ASN A 242 -14.25 -6.75 -17.67
CA ASN A 242 -15.60 -6.50 -17.19
C ASN A 242 -15.75 -7.22 -15.84
N LEU A 243 -16.33 -6.58 -14.80
CA LEU A 243 -16.57 -7.21 -13.50
C LEU A 243 -17.38 -8.52 -13.61
N HIS A 244 -18.23 -8.65 -14.63
CA HIS A 244 -18.87 -9.92 -15.01
C HIS A 244 -17.87 -10.97 -15.51
N GLN A 245 -16.77 -10.53 -16.13
CA GLN A 245 -15.73 -11.44 -16.61
C GLN A 245 -14.81 -11.91 -15.47
N ILE A 246 -14.57 -11.06 -14.45
CA ILE A 246 -13.81 -11.47 -13.25
C ILE A 246 -14.50 -12.63 -12.53
N LYS A 247 -15.82 -12.60 -12.41
CA LYS A 247 -16.59 -13.72 -11.83
C LYS A 247 -16.53 -15.01 -12.65
N ASN A 248 -16.17 -14.91 -13.93
CA ASN A 248 -16.05 -16.05 -14.85
C ASN A 248 -14.57 -16.39 -15.16
N LEU A 249 -13.58 -15.72 -14.55
CA LEU A 249 -12.16 -16.01 -14.79
C LEU A 249 -11.82 -17.45 -14.41
N ASP A 250 -12.23 -17.90 -13.23
CA ASP A 250 -11.98 -19.28 -12.79
C ASP A 250 -12.58 -20.32 -13.76
N TRP A 251 -13.79 -20.06 -14.26
CA TRP A 251 -14.43 -20.94 -15.24
C TRP A 251 -13.71 -20.91 -16.59
N ARG A 252 -13.26 -19.75 -17.06
CA ARG A 252 -12.50 -19.63 -18.32
C ARG A 252 -11.11 -20.24 -18.22
N GLU A 253 -10.41 -20.02 -17.12
CA GLU A 253 -9.12 -20.67 -16.87
C GLU A 253 -9.28 -22.19 -16.87
N GLN A 254 -10.32 -22.71 -16.27
CA GLN A 254 -10.63 -24.13 -16.31
C GLN A 254 -10.91 -24.60 -17.73
N GLN A 255 -11.74 -23.87 -18.52
CA GLN A 255 -12.01 -24.21 -19.92
C GLN A 255 -10.73 -24.22 -20.78
N ILE A 256 -9.87 -23.19 -20.67
CA ILE A 256 -8.63 -23.13 -21.44
C ILE A 256 -7.71 -24.28 -21.04
N ARG A 257 -7.61 -24.59 -19.76
CA ARG A 257 -6.83 -25.71 -19.23
C ARG A 257 -7.31 -27.02 -19.83
N GLU A 258 -8.58 -27.35 -19.63
CA GLU A 258 -9.20 -28.59 -20.15
C GLU A 258 -9.02 -28.68 -21.68
N PHE A 259 -9.16 -27.56 -22.38
CA PHE A 259 -8.98 -27.51 -23.82
C PHE A 259 -7.53 -27.82 -24.22
N CYS A 260 -6.54 -27.21 -23.57
CA CYS A 260 -5.13 -27.47 -23.85
C CYS A 260 -4.70 -28.89 -23.47
N GLU A 261 -5.28 -29.48 -22.41
CA GLU A 261 -4.99 -30.86 -22.01
C GLU A 261 -5.61 -31.91 -22.93
N ASN A 262 -6.73 -31.57 -23.57
CA ASN A 262 -7.48 -32.48 -24.44
C ASN A 262 -7.03 -32.46 -25.91
N HIS A 263 -6.14 -31.54 -26.32
CA HIS A 263 -5.68 -31.42 -27.68
C HIS A 263 -4.16 -31.50 -27.80
N LYS A 264 -3.67 -32.31 -28.70
CA LYS A 264 -2.23 -32.46 -28.94
C LYS A 264 -1.62 -31.25 -29.64
N HIS A 265 -2.39 -30.58 -30.48
CA HIS A 265 -1.95 -29.43 -31.27
C HIS A 265 -2.91 -28.26 -31.07
N VAL A 266 -2.60 -27.36 -30.17
CA VAL A 266 -3.38 -26.13 -29.91
C VAL A 266 -2.81 -24.99 -30.77
N TYR A 267 -3.66 -24.35 -31.56
CA TYR A 267 -3.31 -23.15 -32.33
C TYR A 267 -4.10 -21.94 -31.87
N ILE A 268 -3.48 -20.76 -31.94
CA ILE A 268 -4.14 -19.48 -31.64
C ILE A 268 -4.58 -18.88 -32.98
N TYR A 269 -5.91 -18.69 -33.16
CA TYR A 269 -6.43 -17.98 -34.30
C TYR A 269 -6.38 -16.47 -34.07
N GLY A 270 -5.51 -15.79 -34.83
CA GLY A 270 -5.20 -14.38 -34.75
C GLY A 270 -3.74 -14.13 -34.35
N ALA A 271 -3.04 -13.39 -35.22
CA ALA A 271 -1.61 -13.05 -35.04
C ALA A 271 -1.38 -11.58 -34.61
N GLY A 272 -2.45 -10.88 -34.22
CA GLY A 272 -2.44 -9.52 -33.72
C GLY A 272 -2.23 -9.44 -32.20
N VAL A 273 -2.60 -8.31 -31.62
CA VAL A 273 -2.45 -8.05 -30.17
C VAL A 273 -3.15 -9.10 -29.32
N TYR A 274 -4.38 -9.47 -29.65
CA TYR A 274 -5.14 -10.47 -28.89
C TYR A 274 -4.50 -11.87 -28.92
N GLY A 275 -4.02 -12.28 -30.09
CA GLY A 275 -3.33 -13.57 -30.22
C GLY A 275 -2.01 -13.61 -29.44
N LYS A 276 -1.24 -12.51 -29.44
CA LYS A 276 -0.01 -12.40 -28.64
C LYS A 276 -0.29 -12.45 -27.14
N ASN A 277 -1.33 -11.75 -26.67
CA ASN A 277 -1.74 -11.79 -25.26
C ASN A 277 -2.17 -13.21 -24.85
N MET A 278 -2.87 -13.92 -25.72
CA MET A 278 -3.23 -15.32 -25.46
C MET A 278 -1.99 -16.23 -25.41
N ALA A 279 -1.03 -16.04 -26.32
CA ALA A 279 0.22 -16.78 -26.29
C ALA A 279 1.00 -16.55 -25.00
N GLU A 280 1.11 -15.29 -24.56
CA GLU A 280 1.72 -14.94 -23.28
C GLU A 280 0.97 -15.61 -22.10
N TYR A 281 -0.35 -15.62 -22.12
CA TYR A 281 -1.17 -16.32 -21.14
C TYR A 281 -0.84 -17.82 -21.10
N LEU A 282 -0.83 -18.50 -22.25
CA LEU A 282 -0.55 -19.94 -22.34
C LEU A 282 0.86 -20.26 -21.81
N VAL A 283 1.87 -19.47 -22.21
CA VAL A 283 3.27 -19.63 -21.75
C VAL A 283 3.37 -19.45 -20.23
N ASN A 284 2.74 -18.43 -19.68
CA ASN A 284 2.77 -18.13 -18.24
C ASN A 284 2.11 -19.25 -17.41
N HIS A 285 1.11 -19.95 -17.99
CA HIS A 285 0.44 -21.09 -17.35
C HIS A 285 1.05 -22.45 -17.75
N ARG A 286 2.17 -22.45 -18.49
CA ARG A 286 2.91 -23.66 -18.95
C ARG A 286 2.10 -24.56 -19.89
N TYR A 287 1.19 -23.98 -20.66
CA TYR A 287 0.53 -24.66 -21.75
C TYR A 287 1.32 -24.44 -23.05
N ASP A 288 1.65 -25.54 -23.74
CA ASP A 288 2.27 -25.44 -25.06
C ASP A 288 1.23 -25.21 -26.15
N PHE A 289 1.62 -24.45 -27.16
CA PHE A 289 0.80 -24.25 -28.35
C PHE A 289 1.66 -24.35 -29.60
N ALA A 290 1.05 -24.86 -30.68
CA ALA A 290 1.76 -25.23 -31.92
C ALA A 290 2.14 -23.99 -32.76
N GLY A 291 1.39 -22.91 -32.67
CA GLY A 291 1.63 -21.68 -33.42
C GLY A 291 0.37 -20.84 -33.60
N TYR A 292 0.47 -19.86 -34.49
CA TYR A 292 -0.65 -19.00 -34.86
C TYR A 292 -1.27 -19.40 -36.16
N VAL A 293 -2.58 -19.20 -36.32
CA VAL A 293 -3.28 -19.33 -37.57
C VAL A 293 -4.04 -18.06 -37.93
N VAL A 294 -4.12 -17.79 -39.22
CA VAL A 294 -4.83 -16.64 -39.80
C VAL A 294 -5.59 -17.11 -41.04
N THR A 295 -6.57 -16.37 -41.50
CA THR A 295 -7.34 -16.69 -42.72
C THR A 295 -6.42 -16.69 -43.93
N ASP A 296 -5.56 -15.68 -44.05
CA ASP A 296 -4.65 -15.49 -45.17
C ASP A 296 -3.27 -15.01 -44.70
N THR A 297 -2.21 -15.58 -45.25
CA THR A 297 -0.80 -15.27 -44.93
C THR A 297 -0.14 -14.35 -45.97
N GLU A 298 -0.80 -13.96 -47.06
CA GLU A 298 -0.21 -13.10 -48.07
C GLU A 298 0.31 -11.75 -47.47
N GLY A 299 1.62 -11.52 -47.63
CA GLY A 299 2.28 -10.30 -47.14
C GLY A 299 2.43 -10.19 -45.63
N LYS A 300 2.20 -11.25 -44.85
CA LYS A 300 2.25 -11.25 -43.39
C LYS A 300 3.52 -11.91 -42.83
N ILE A 301 3.78 -11.67 -41.53
CA ILE A 301 4.90 -12.22 -40.81
C ILE A 301 4.75 -13.73 -40.68
N ASN A 302 5.77 -14.49 -41.07
CA ASN A 302 5.75 -15.96 -41.03
C ASN A 302 6.05 -16.53 -39.61
N LYS A 303 6.57 -15.73 -38.70
CA LYS A 303 6.88 -16.14 -37.30
C LYS A 303 6.62 -15.02 -36.33
N ILE A 304 6.10 -15.38 -35.17
CA ILE A 304 5.94 -14.47 -33.98
C ILE A 304 6.54 -15.21 -32.81
N GLU A 305 7.56 -14.59 -32.16
CA GLU A 305 8.23 -15.13 -30.97
C GLU A 305 8.70 -16.60 -31.14
N GLY A 306 9.19 -16.91 -32.31
CA GLY A 306 9.69 -18.25 -32.65
C GLY A 306 8.63 -19.28 -33.09
N LYS A 307 7.33 -18.98 -32.92
CA LYS A 307 6.21 -19.81 -33.35
C LYS A 307 5.78 -19.45 -34.79
N ASP A 308 5.42 -20.45 -35.59
CA ASP A 308 4.99 -20.26 -36.98
C ASP A 308 3.60 -19.60 -37.06
N VAL A 309 3.41 -18.77 -38.09
CA VAL A 309 2.10 -18.22 -38.49
C VAL A 309 1.69 -18.89 -39.78
N LYS A 310 0.63 -19.69 -39.75
CA LYS A 310 0.13 -20.48 -40.86
C LYS A 310 -1.22 -19.98 -41.37
N SER A 311 -1.59 -20.32 -42.58
CA SER A 311 -2.99 -20.22 -43.00
C SER A 311 -3.83 -21.30 -42.30
N VAL A 312 -5.08 -21.00 -41.99
CA VAL A 312 -6.02 -22.01 -41.48
C VAL A 312 -6.17 -23.17 -42.45
N CYS A 313 -6.01 -22.93 -43.75
CA CYS A 313 -6.03 -23.96 -44.79
C CYS A 313 -4.92 -25.00 -44.63
N ASP A 314 -3.77 -24.63 -44.07
CA ASP A 314 -2.64 -25.52 -43.83
C ASP A 314 -2.89 -26.53 -42.71
N LEU A 315 -3.97 -26.36 -41.94
CA LEU A 315 -4.37 -27.27 -40.87
C LEU A 315 -5.26 -28.44 -41.41
N GLN A 316 -5.68 -28.36 -42.64
CA GLN A 316 -6.56 -29.37 -43.21
C GLN A 316 -5.87 -30.75 -43.24
N GLY A 317 -6.53 -31.75 -42.66
CA GLY A 317 -6.00 -33.12 -42.59
C GLY A 317 -5.08 -33.42 -41.40
N LEU A 318 -4.83 -32.43 -40.51
CA LEU A 318 -4.20 -32.70 -39.24
C LEU A 318 -5.23 -33.25 -38.23
N GLU A 319 -4.81 -34.20 -37.42
CA GLU A 319 -5.64 -34.80 -36.37
C GLU A 319 -5.35 -34.15 -35.01
N ASP A 320 -6.34 -34.19 -34.15
CA ASP A 320 -6.22 -33.73 -32.75
C ASP A 320 -5.81 -32.24 -32.62
N ILE A 321 -6.55 -31.38 -33.31
CA ILE A 321 -6.34 -29.93 -33.35
C ILE A 321 -7.38 -29.22 -32.54
N GLY A 322 -6.93 -28.33 -31.65
CA GLY A 322 -7.74 -27.34 -30.96
C GLY A 322 -7.42 -25.92 -31.42
N ILE A 323 -8.43 -25.08 -31.59
CA ILE A 323 -8.26 -23.66 -31.96
C ILE A 323 -8.74 -22.76 -30.85
N ILE A 324 -7.86 -21.84 -30.41
CA ILE A 324 -8.25 -20.75 -29.48
C ILE A 324 -8.41 -19.46 -30.30
N ILE A 325 -9.67 -19.04 -30.50
CA ILE A 325 -9.98 -17.82 -31.25
C ILE A 325 -9.67 -16.61 -30.41
N SER A 326 -8.65 -15.84 -30.80
CA SER A 326 -8.16 -14.65 -30.08
C SER A 326 -8.08 -13.44 -30.98
N VAL A 327 -9.26 -12.94 -31.37
CA VAL A 327 -9.45 -11.78 -32.24
C VAL A 327 -10.52 -10.85 -31.69
N ASN A 328 -10.61 -9.63 -32.23
CA ASN A 328 -11.64 -8.66 -31.84
C ASN A 328 -13.05 -9.16 -32.23
N TYR A 329 -14.04 -8.76 -31.44
CA TYR A 329 -15.44 -9.22 -31.54
C TYR A 329 -16.05 -9.20 -32.95
N PRO A 330 -15.87 -8.17 -33.81
CA PRO A 330 -16.52 -8.14 -35.11
C PRO A 330 -16.12 -9.29 -36.06
N TYR A 331 -14.98 -9.92 -35.82
CA TYR A 331 -14.44 -10.96 -36.71
C TYR A 331 -14.77 -12.39 -36.25
N LYS A 332 -15.41 -12.55 -35.10
CA LYS A 332 -15.65 -13.91 -34.54
C LYS A 332 -16.54 -14.77 -35.41
N GLU A 333 -17.67 -14.24 -35.89
CA GLU A 333 -18.60 -14.97 -36.77
C GLU A 333 -17.98 -15.36 -38.10
N GLU A 334 -17.16 -14.46 -38.68
CA GLU A 334 -16.43 -14.71 -39.92
C GLU A 334 -15.47 -15.91 -39.75
N ILE A 335 -14.70 -15.90 -38.65
CA ILE A 335 -13.75 -16.98 -38.34
C ILE A 335 -14.48 -18.29 -38.07
N GLU A 336 -15.58 -18.29 -37.33
CA GLU A 336 -16.39 -19.51 -37.14
C GLU A 336 -16.86 -20.12 -38.47
N ASN A 337 -17.28 -19.28 -39.40
CA ASN A 337 -17.69 -19.78 -40.73
C ASN A 337 -16.51 -20.40 -41.49
N VAL A 338 -15.33 -19.76 -41.43
CA VAL A 338 -14.10 -20.35 -42.03
C VAL A 338 -13.76 -21.67 -41.37
N LEU A 339 -13.79 -21.80 -40.04
CA LEU A 339 -13.52 -23.05 -39.34
C LEU A 339 -14.53 -24.16 -39.72
N LYS A 340 -15.82 -23.81 -39.86
CA LYS A 340 -16.88 -24.73 -40.29
C LYS A 340 -16.65 -25.24 -41.71
N GLU A 341 -16.28 -24.33 -42.62
CA GLU A 341 -15.93 -24.71 -44.01
C GLU A 341 -14.74 -25.67 -44.08
N MET A 342 -13.77 -25.47 -43.18
CA MET A 342 -12.59 -26.35 -43.03
C MET A 342 -12.86 -27.63 -42.25
N SER A 343 -14.11 -27.86 -41.80
CA SER A 343 -14.49 -29.00 -40.95
C SER A 343 -13.75 -29.07 -39.60
N ILE A 344 -13.22 -27.94 -39.11
CA ILE A 344 -12.61 -27.81 -37.77
C ILE A 344 -13.71 -27.48 -36.76
N ARG A 345 -13.98 -28.41 -35.85
CA ARG A 345 -15.10 -28.31 -34.88
C ARG A 345 -14.65 -27.96 -33.48
N ASP A 346 -13.40 -28.26 -33.13
CA ASP A 346 -12.88 -28.10 -31.80
C ASP A 346 -12.22 -26.73 -31.67
N TYR A 347 -13.00 -25.76 -31.18
CA TYR A 347 -12.52 -24.41 -30.89
C TYR A 347 -13.19 -23.80 -29.67
N ILE A 348 -12.46 -22.90 -29.00
CA ILE A 348 -12.95 -22.06 -27.93
C ILE A 348 -12.56 -20.59 -28.20
N TYR A 349 -13.19 -19.69 -27.46
CA TYR A 349 -12.80 -18.28 -27.47
C TYR A 349 -11.79 -17.98 -26.36
N GLY A 350 -10.68 -17.35 -26.73
CA GLY A 350 -9.65 -16.96 -25.79
C GLY A 350 -10.08 -15.80 -24.87
N TYR A 351 -10.73 -14.80 -25.41
CA TYR A 351 -11.23 -13.63 -24.68
C TYR A 351 -12.51 -13.08 -25.33
#